data_80289d2f15114cc4efeebfc7feb3a6e9
#
_entry.id   80289d2f15114cc4efeebfc7feb3a6e9
#
_cell.length_a   1.000
_cell.length_b   1.000
_cell.length_c   1.000
_cell.angle_alpha   90.00
_cell.angle_beta   90.00
_cell.angle_gamma   90.00
#
_symmetry.space_group_name_H-M   'P 1'
#
loop_
_entity.id
_entity.type
_entity.pdbx_description
1 polymer ?
#
loop_
_entity_poly.entity_id
_entity_poly.type
_entity_poly.pdbx_seq_one_letter_code
_entity_poly.pdbx_strand_id
1 'polypeptide(L)'
;MCIRDSVKNIHIVHNEVCHVNYSGICVGWGWTLQESGMSGNRIEANYVHHFARRLYDAGGLYTLSNQPGSVMRNNRIEHLIDAPYATNDRAFYIYFDEATDGYTVENNWCPSERFDSNRPGPHNVWKKNGPQVDESIKQKAGRVAVDGVSQPRIIIKTK
;
A
#
# COMPACT_ATOMS: atom_id res chain seq x y z
N MET A 1 -2.50 -0.79 8.85
CA MET A 1 -2.51 -2.26 9.04
C MET A 1 -1.15 -2.79 8.66
N CYS A 2 -0.45 -3.46 9.57
CA CYS A 2 0.87 -4.05 9.31
C CYS A 2 0.75 -5.58 9.36
N ILE A 3 1.20 -6.24 8.30
CA ILE A 3 1.32 -7.69 8.23
C ILE A 3 2.79 -8.01 8.05
N ARG A 4 3.33 -8.74 8.97
CA ARG A 4 4.75 -9.08 9.00
C ARG A 4 4.96 -10.56 9.23
N ASP A 5 6.16 -11.01 8.86
CA ASP A 5 6.68 -12.33 9.13
C ASP A 5 6.00 -13.47 8.35
N SER A 6 6.74 -14.13 7.53
CA SER A 6 6.45 -15.41 6.85
C SER A 6 5.04 -15.60 6.27
N VAL A 7 4.33 -14.51 5.95
CA VAL A 7 2.96 -14.59 5.44
C VAL A 7 2.92 -14.94 3.96
N LYS A 8 2.11 -15.93 3.62
CA LYS A 8 1.91 -16.39 2.25
C LYS A 8 0.44 -16.29 1.85
N ASN A 9 0.21 -15.89 0.60
CA ASN A 9 -1.12 -15.91 -0.02
C ASN A 9 -2.18 -15.12 0.77
N ILE A 10 -1.78 -14.04 1.43
CA ILE A 10 -2.73 -13.14 2.09
C ILE A 10 -3.44 -12.30 1.05
N HIS A 11 -4.75 -12.16 1.20
CA HIS A 11 -5.56 -11.27 0.39
C HIS A 11 -6.06 -10.10 1.25
N ILE A 12 -5.57 -8.90 0.94
CA ILE A 12 -6.05 -7.63 1.48
C ILE A 12 -6.82 -6.96 0.35
N VAL A 13 -8.13 -7.12 0.35
CA VAL A 13 -8.96 -6.75 -0.81
C VAL A 13 -10.18 -5.97 -0.35
N HIS A 14 -10.53 -4.91 -1.08
CA HIS A 14 -11.71 -4.07 -0.85
C HIS A 14 -11.81 -3.47 0.56
N ASN A 15 -10.67 -3.11 1.17
CA ASN A 15 -10.67 -2.41 2.45
C ASN A 15 -10.63 -0.89 2.23
N GLU A 16 -11.18 -0.16 3.19
CA GLU A 16 -10.93 1.27 3.35
C GLU A 16 -10.02 1.48 4.56
N VAL A 17 -8.86 2.07 4.35
CA VAL A 17 -7.87 2.37 5.39
C VAL A 17 -7.62 3.87 5.41
N CYS A 18 -7.94 4.51 6.52
CA CYS A 18 -7.85 5.96 6.59
C CYS A 18 -7.49 6.49 7.97
N HIS A 19 -7.08 7.77 8.00
CA HIS A 19 -6.75 8.53 9.21
C HIS A 19 -5.67 7.86 10.07
N VAL A 20 -4.67 7.25 9.42
CA VAL A 20 -3.55 6.58 10.09
C VAL A 20 -2.35 7.51 10.23
N ASN A 21 -1.60 7.35 11.31
CA ASN A 21 -0.46 8.22 11.61
C ASN A 21 0.81 7.87 10.82
N TYR A 22 0.90 6.67 10.32
CA TYR A 22 2.01 6.12 9.54
C TYR A 22 1.52 5.64 8.16
N SER A 23 2.09 4.55 7.65
CA SER A 23 1.68 3.94 6.39
C SER A 23 0.27 3.37 6.44
N GLY A 24 -0.42 3.37 5.31
CA GLY A 24 -1.77 2.83 5.18
C GLY A 24 -1.80 1.31 5.34
N ILE A 25 -1.25 0.61 4.37
CA ILE A 25 -1.11 -0.86 4.38
C ILE A 25 0.37 -1.20 4.29
N CYS A 26 0.89 -1.91 5.28
CA CYS A 26 2.27 -2.40 5.30
C CYS A 26 2.27 -3.93 5.19
N VAL A 27 3.04 -4.45 4.25
CA VAL A 27 3.26 -5.90 4.10
C VAL A 27 4.74 -6.16 3.93
N GLY A 28 5.33 -6.86 4.88
CA GLY A 28 6.73 -7.23 4.81
C GLY A 28 7.45 -7.16 6.14
N TRP A 29 8.60 -7.82 6.19
CA TRP A 29 9.48 -7.91 7.36
C TRP A 29 10.89 -8.35 6.94
N GLY A 30 11.91 -7.90 7.65
CA GLY A 30 13.24 -8.51 7.62
C GLY A 30 14.30 -7.82 6.77
N TRP A 31 13.96 -6.82 5.95
CA TRP A 31 14.93 -6.04 5.13
C TRP A 31 15.94 -6.92 4.38
N THR A 32 15.47 -7.96 3.69
CA THR A 32 16.35 -8.94 3.04
C THR A 32 15.90 -9.31 1.64
N LEU A 33 16.87 -9.46 0.73
CA LEU A 33 16.67 -10.06 -0.60
C LEU A 33 16.63 -11.59 -0.57
N GLN A 34 17.02 -12.20 0.53
CA GLN A 34 16.94 -13.64 0.70
C GLN A 34 15.48 -14.08 0.84
N GLU A 35 15.25 -15.38 0.77
CA GLU A 35 13.93 -15.94 1.00
C GLU A 35 13.41 -15.56 2.38
N SER A 36 12.37 -14.75 2.40
CA SER A 36 11.74 -14.24 3.61
C SER A 36 10.62 -15.13 4.14
N GLY A 37 10.26 -16.18 3.40
CA GLY A 37 9.06 -16.97 3.65
C GLY A 37 7.76 -16.30 3.20
N MET A 38 7.80 -15.04 2.80
CA MET A 38 6.63 -14.29 2.29
C MET A 38 6.49 -14.48 0.77
N SER A 39 5.28 -14.74 0.29
CA SER A 39 5.03 -14.89 -1.15
C SER A 39 3.55 -14.84 -1.51
N GLY A 40 3.23 -14.51 -2.76
CA GLY A 40 1.88 -14.60 -3.32
C GLY A 40 0.85 -13.69 -2.63
N ASN A 41 1.27 -12.65 -1.93
CA ASN A 41 0.39 -11.73 -1.21
C ASN A 41 -0.30 -10.78 -2.20
N ARG A 42 -1.60 -10.52 -1.98
CA ARG A 42 -2.43 -9.72 -2.87
C ARG A 42 -2.99 -8.52 -2.12
N ILE A 43 -2.65 -7.32 -2.58
CA ILE A 43 -3.13 -6.04 -2.06
C ILE A 43 -3.92 -5.39 -3.19
N GLU A 44 -5.22 -5.59 -3.21
CA GLU A 44 -6.03 -5.28 -4.38
C GLU A 44 -7.30 -4.49 -4.04
N ALA A 45 -7.65 -3.57 -4.91
CA ALA A 45 -8.90 -2.82 -4.84
C ALA A 45 -9.16 -2.16 -3.47
N ASN A 46 -8.11 -1.78 -2.73
CA ASN A 46 -8.26 -1.06 -1.47
C ASN A 46 -8.34 0.44 -1.71
N TYR A 47 -9.04 1.16 -0.84
CA TYR A 47 -9.02 2.60 -0.76
C TYR A 47 -8.22 3.05 0.46
N VAL A 48 -7.08 3.71 0.21
CA VAL A 48 -6.17 4.20 1.25
C VAL A 48 -6.10 5.72 1.18
N HIS A 49 -6.42 6.39 2.29
CA HIS A 49 -6.40 7.85 2.31
C HIS A 49 -6.15 8.44 3.71
N HIS A 50 -5.73 9.72 3.76
CA HIS A 50 -5.40 10.43 5.00
C HIS A 50 -4.40 9.65 5.85
N PHE A 51 -3.30 9.25 5.23
CA PHE A 51 -2.17 8.54 5.87
C PHE A 51 -0.96 9.47 6.06
N ALA A 52 0.10 8.98 6.72
CA ALA A 52 1.30 9.74 7.08
C ALA A 52 0.99 11.03 7.86
N ARG A 53 0.04 10.96 8.79
CA ARG A 53 -0.45 12.13 9.52
C ARG A 53 0.53 12.65 10.57
N ARG A 54 1.37 11.79 11.12
CA ARG A 54 2.33 12.13 12.18
C ARG A 54 3.72 11.54 11.99
N LEU A 55 3.86 10.50 11.19
CA LEU A 55 5.13 9.84 10.95
C LEU A 55 5.46 9.93 9.45
N TYR A 56 6.73 10.07 9.16
CA TYR A 56 7.30 10.05 7.81
C TYR A 56 7.96 8.69 7.53
N ASP A 57 8.65 8.56 6.41
CA ASP A 57 9.19 7.28 5.92
C ASP A 57 8.07 6.25 5.72
N ALA A 58 7.03 6.70 5.03
CA ALA A 58 5.73 6.05 4.98
C ALA A 58 5.19 5.93 3.55
N GLY A 59 4.35 4.94 3.32
CA GLY A 59 3.60 4.76 2.07
C GLY A 59 2.12 4.56 2.29
N GLY A 60 1.29 4.98 1.34
CA GLY A 60 -0.09 4.51 1.29
C GLY A 60 -0.11 2.98 1.21
N LEU A 61 0.65 2.43 0.27
CA LEU A 61 1.08 1.03 0.26
C LEU A 61 2.59 0.99 0.52
N TYR A 62 2.99 0.23 1.51
CA TYR A 62 4.38 0.10 1.95
C TYR A 62 4.78 -1.37 2.01
N THR A 63 5.93 -1.70 1.46
CA THR A 63 6.46 -3.07 1.50
C THR A 63 7.97 -3.07 1.65
N LEU A 64 8.48 -4.19 2.13
CA LEU A 64 9.91 -4.46 2.25
C LEU A 64 10.18 -5.96 2.15
N SER A 65 11.41 -6.33 1.88
CA SER A 65 11.91 -7.69 1.68
C SER A 65 11.36 -8.41 0.45
N ASN A 66 12.00 -9.52 0.14
CA ASN A 66 11.65 -10.38 -0.99
C ASN A 66 10.31 -11.10 -0.75
N GLN A 67 9.37 -10.91 -1.69
CA GLN A 67 8.01 -11.47 -1.63
C GLN A 67 7.57 -11.93 -3.03
N PRO A 68 8.15 -13.00 -3.56
CA PRO A 68 7.93 -13.41 -4.94
C PRO A 68 6.45 -13.72 -5.23
N GLY A 69 6.00 -13.29 -6.41
CA GLY A 69 4.63 -13.51 -6.88
C GLY A 69 3.57 -12.66 -6.16
N SER A 70 3.98 -11.67 -5.38
CA SER A 70 3.05 -10.74 -4.73
C SER A 70 2.57 -9.65 -5.69
N VAL A 71 1.38 -9.12 -5.43
CA VAL A 71 0.71 -8.16 -6.33
C VAL A 71 0.14 -6.98 -5.55
N MET A 72 0.33 -5.77 -6.09
CA MET A 72 -0.39 -4.55 -5.69
C MET A 72 -1.12 -4.02 -6.92
N ARG A 73 -2.46 -4.07 -6.95
CA ARG A 73 -3.19 -3.59 -8.12
C ARG A 73 -4.58 -3.04 -7.82
N ASN A 74 -5.03 -2.16 -8.71
CA ASN A 74 -6.37 -1.57 -8.70
C ASN A 74 -6.71 -0.86 -7.37
N ASN A 75 -5.69 -0.43 -6.61
CA ASN A 75 -5.93 0.34 -5.40
C ASN A 75 -6.14 1.82 -5.73
N ARG A 76 -6.92 2.50 -4.92
CA ARG A 76 -7.05 3.95 -4.88
C ARG A 76 -6.27 4.48 -3.69
N ILE A 77 -5.32 5.38 -3.93
CA ILE A 77 -4.45 5.91 -2.87
C ILE A 77 -4.38 7.43 -3.03
N GLU A 78 -4.87 8.18 -2.04
CA GLU A 78 -4.91 9.63 -2.10
C GLU A 78 -4.83 10.29 -0.72
N HIS A 79 -4.85 11.63 -0.67
CA HIS A 79 -4.81 12.40 0.57
C HIS A 79 -3.65 11.99 1.50
N LEU A 80 -2.44 11.99 0.93
CA LEU A 80 -1.21 11.94 1.71
C LEU A 80 -1.09 13.25 2.49
N ILE A 81 -0.93 13.19 3.82
CA ILE A 81 -1.01 14.38 4.69
C ILE A 81 0.35 15.04 4.91
N ASP A 82 1.45 14.34 4.74
CA ASP A 82 2.80 14.81 5.09
C ASP A 82 2.90 15.28 6.55
N ALA A 83 3.53 14.52 7.39
CA ALA A 83 3.69 14.88 8.80
C ALA A 83 4.37 16.26 8.93
N PRO A 84 3.83 17.20 9.73
CA PRO A 84 4.25 18.60 9.72
C PRO A 84 5.70 18.85 10.16
N TYR A 85 6.35 17.86 10.72
CA TYR A 85 7.76 17.90 11.14
C TYR A 85 8.65 16.97 10.31
N ALA A 86 8.13 16.40 9.23
CA ALA A 86 8.93 15.61 8.30
C ALA A 86 9.85 16.53 7.51
N THR A 87 11.16 16.39 7.73
CA THR A 87 12.16 17.26 7.11
C THR A 87 12.56 16.83 5.70
N ASN A 88 12.12 15.65 5.23
CA ASN A 88 12.67 15.00 4.04
C ASN A 88 11.63 14.46 3.05
N ASP A 89 10.42 14.95 3.03
CA ASP A 89 9.37 14.52 2.08
C ASP A 89 9.26 12.99 1.89
N ARG A 90 9.51 12.21 2.92
CA ARG A 90 9.56 10.76 2.89
C ARG A 90 8.20 10.14 3.17
N ALA A 91 7.19 10.59 2.45
CA ALA A 91 5.90 9.93 2.41
C ALA A 91 5.42 9.81 0.97
N PHE A 92 4.98 8.65 0.57
CA PHE A 92 4.72 8.30 -0.83
C PHE A 92 3.37 7.60 -0.96
N TYR A 93 2.78 7.62 -2.14
CA TYR A 93 1.58 6.81 -2.39
C TYR A 93 1.91 5.32 -2.41
N ILE A 94 3.03 4.94 -3.04
CA ILE A 94 3.58 3.59 -2.99
C ILE A 94 5.06 3.70 -2.65
N TYR A 95 5.49 2.96 -1.65
CA TYR A 95 6.88 2.96 -1.20
C TYR A 95 7.41 1.53 -1.09
N PHE A 96 8.44 1.27 -1.90
CA PHE A 96 9.23 0.05 -1.87
C PHE A 96 10.45 0.27 -0.99
N ASP A 97 10.34 -0.08 0.26
CA ASP A 97 11.47 0.01 1.16
C ASP A 97 12.44 -1.16 0.96
N GLU A 98 13.48 -1.19 1.75
CA GLU A 98 14.68 -1.99 1.57
C GLU A 98 14.39 -3.46 1.24
N ALA A 99 15.04 -3.91 0.17
CA ALA A 99 14.95 -5.26 -0.36
C ALA A 99 13.56 -5.70 -0.85
N THR A 100 12.62 -4.78 -1.06
CA THR A 100 11.35 -5.12 -1.73
C THR A 100 11.63 -5.76 -3.08
N ASP A 101 11.19 -7.00 -3.27
CA ASP A 101 11.41 -7.74 -4.51
C ASP A 101 10.26 -8.69 -4.85
N GLY A 102 10.10 -9.01 -6.14
CA GLY A 102 9.14 -9.99 -6.63
C GLY A 102 7.69 -9.51 -6.69
N TYR A 103 7.44 -8.21 -6.61
CA TYR A 103 6.10 -7.63 -6.74
C TYR A 103 5.74 -7.29 -8.20
N THR A 104 4.48 -7.52 -8.56
CA THR A 104 3.83 -6.86 -9.70
C THR A 104 2.96 -5.71 -9.18
N VAL A 105 3.25 -4.48 -9.64
CA VAL A 105 2.53 -3.26 -9.25
C VAL A 105 1.87 -2.66 -10.47
N GLU A 106 0.55 -2.68 -10.51
CA GLU A 106 -0.19 -2.27 -11.71
C GLU A 106 -1.55 -1.63 -11.41
N ASN A 107 -1.92 -0.65 -12.23
CA ASN A 107 -3.23 0.00 -12.21
C ASN A 107 -3.64 0.59 -10.84
N ASN A 108 -2.68 1.06 -10.04
CA ASN A 108 -3.00 1.77 -8.81
C ASN A 108 -3.23 3.24 -9.13
N TRP A 109 -4.42 3.76 -8.81
CA TRP A 109 -4.73 5.16 -9.02
C TRP A 109 -4.21 6.02 -7.85
N CYS A 110 -3.44 7.05 -8.19
CA CYS A 110 -2.93 8.07 -7.28
C CYS A 110 -3.01 9.43 -7.96
N PRO A 111 -3.18 10.55 -7.24
CA PRO A 111 -3.30 11.88 -7.84
C PRO A 111 -1.99 12.39 -8.46
N SER A 112 -0.85 11.79 -8.13
CA SER A 112 0.46 12.04 -8.73
C SER A 112 1.35 10.79 -8.66
N GLU A 113 2.49 10.83 -9.34
CA GLU A 113 3.49 9.76 -9.33
C GLU A 113 4.50 9.91 -8.18
N ARG A 114 4.04 10.35 -7.01
CA ARG A 114 4.89 10.42 -5.82
C ARG A 114 5.10 9.01 -5.24
N PHE A 115 6.01 8.29 -5.90
CA PHE A 115 6.47 6.96 -5.55
C PHE A 115 7.95 6.99 -5.21
N ASP A 116 8.42 6.06 -4.40
CA ASP A 116 9.84 5.92 -4.12
C ASP A 116 10.23 4.48 -3.81
N SER A 117 11.53 4.23 -3.85
CA SER A 117 12.11 2.94 -3.50
C SER A 117 13.47 3.11 -2.82
N ASN A 118 13.71 2.32 -1.79
CA ASN A 118 14.98 2.26 -1.08
C ASN A 118 15.62 0.89 -1.30
N ARG A 119 16.65 0.81 -2.16
CA ARG A 119 17.38 -0.42 -2.50
C ARG A 119 16.46 -1.62 -2.81
N PRO A 120 15.52 -1.50 -3.74
CA PRO A 120 14.65 -2.60 -4.12
C PRO A 120 15.44 -3.70 -4.81
N GLY A 121 14.90 -4.92 -4.81
CA GLY A 121 15.42 -6.02 -5.61
C GLY A 121 15.06 -5.87 -7.10
N PRO A 122 15.68 -6.69 -7.97
CA PRO A 122 15.59 -6.52 -9.43
C PRO A 122 14.35 -7.15 -10.08
N HIS A 123 13.54 -7.92 -9.35
CA HIS A 123 12.45 -8.70 -9.94
C HIS A 123 11.07 -8.04 -9.76
N ASN A 124 11.03 -6.74 -9.46
CA ASN A 124 9.77 -6.00 -9.40
C ASN A 124 9.30 -5.63 -10.80
N VAL A 125 8.02 -5.80 -11.07
CA VAL A 125 7.37 -5.41 -12.32
C VAL A 125 6.46 -4.23 -12.05
N TRP A 126 6.80 -3.07 -12.61
CA TRP A 126 6.06 -1.83 -12.46
C TRP A 126 5.32 -1.49 -13.76
N LYS A 127 4.01 -1.46 -13.71
CA LYS A 127 3.16 -1.09 -14.84
C LYS A 127 2.31 0.11 -14.44
N LYS A 128 1.58 0.66 -15.39
CA LYS A 128 0.69 1.81 -15.28
C LYS A 128 0.17 2.08 -13.85
N ASN A 129 0.76 3.06 -13.14
CA ASN A 129 0.35 3.52 -11.81
C ASN A 129 0.37 5.05 -11.81
N GLY A 130 -0.51 5.70 -11.04
CA GLY A 130 -0.58 7.16 -10.95
C GLY A 130 -1.84 7.75 -11.57
N PRO A 131 -1.84 9.07 -11.93
CA PRO A 131 -3.02 9.77 -12.40
C PRO A 131 -3.54 9.31 -13.77
N GLN A 132 -2.71 8.64 -14.55
CA GLN A 132 -3.06 8.09 -15.88
C GLN A 132 -3.83 6.76 -15.81
N VAL A 133 -4.02 6.20 -14.63
CA VAL A 133 -4.84 5.01 -14.43
C VAL A 133 -6.31 5.36 -14.62
N ASP A 134 -7.09 4.43 -15.17
CA ASP A 134 -8.52 4.62 -15.42
C ASP A 134 -9.27 5.01 -14.14
N GLU A 135 -10.05 6.08 -14.21
CA GLU A 135 -10.78 6.60 -13.06
C GLU A 135 -11.83 5.64 -12.51
N SER A 136 -12.27 4.66 -13.29
CA SER A 136 -13.20 3.62 -12.80
C SER A 136 -12.63 2.84 -11.60
N ILE A 137 -11.31 2.82 -11.44
CA ILE A 137 -10.65 2.24 -10.27
C ILE A 137 -11.07 2.96 -8.99
N LYS A 138 -11.26 4.29 -9.02
CA LYS A 138 -11.73 5.06 -7.87
C LYS A 138 -13.09 4.60 -7.34
N GLN A 139 -13.96 4.14 -8.24
CA GLN A 139 -15.31 3.70 -7.88
C GLN A 139 -15.33 2.26 -7.39
N LYS A 140 -14.38 1.44 -7.85
CA LYS A 140 -14.31 0.01 -7.55
C LYS A 140 -13.44 -0.30 -6.32
N ALA A 141 -12.52 0.60 -5.97
CA ALA A 141 -11.63 0.44 -4.81
C ALA A 141 -12.35 0.81 -3.51
N GLY A 142 -11.98 0.13 -2.44
CA GLY A 142 -12.59 0.30 -1.13
C GLY A 142 -13.70 -0.70 -0.87
N ARG A 143 -14.50 -0.42 0.13
CA ARG A 143 -15.56 -1.34 0.59
C ARG A 143 -16.65 -1.51 -0.46
N VAL A 144 -16.95 -2.74 -0.75
CA VAL A 144 -18.10 -3.10 -1.61
C VAL A 144 -19.35 -3.16 -0.74
N ALA A 145 -20.42 -2.53 -1.19
CA ALA A 145 -21.73 -2.71 -0.55
C ALA A 145 -22.13 -4.19 -0.71
N VAL A 146 -22.36 -4.86 0.38
CA VAL A 146 -23.05 -6.16 0.38
C VAL A 146 -24.54 -5.86 0.47
N ASP A 147 -25.32 -6.39 -0.44
CA ASP A 147 -26.74 -6.11 -0.58
C ASP A 147 -27.46 -6.05 0.77
N GLY A 148 -28.00 -4.86 1.10
CA GLY A 148 -28.85 -4.62 2.26
C GLY A 148 -28.15 -4.46 3.62
N VAL A 149 -26.84 -4.54 3.72
CA VAL A 149 -26.11 -4.36 4.99
C VAL A 149 -25.17 -3.16 4.89
N SER A 150 -25.47 -2.08 5.60
CA SER A 150 -24.50 -1.02 5.83
C SER A 150 -23.35 -1.58 6.67
N GLN A 151 -22.20 -1.80 6.05
CA GLN A 151 -21.02 -2.29 6.75
C GLN A 151 -20.61 -1.30 7.86
N PRO A 152 -20.35 -1.76 9.09
CA PRO A 152 -19.94 -0.88 10.17
C PRO A 152 -18.60 -0.22 9.82
N ARG A 153 -18.50 1.09 10.00
CA ARG A 153 -17.24 1.81 9.89
C ARG A 153 -16.32 1.40 11.04
N ILE A 154 -15.30 0.61 10.75
CA ILE A 154 -14.20 0.43 11.72
C ILE A 154 -13.31 1.68 11.63
N ILE A 155 -13.62 2.68 12.41
CA ILE A 155 -12.77 3.85 12.59
C ILE A 155 -11.78 3.51 13.71
N ILE A 156 -10.55 3.19 13.36
CA ILE A 156 -9.47 3.08 14.33
C ILE A 156 -9.10 4.50 14.75
N LYS A 157 -9.74 5.00 15.81
CA LYS A 157 -9.30 6.25 16.46
C LYS A 157 -8.11 5.91 17.35
N THR A 158 -6.91 6.20 16.88
CA THR A 158 -5.75 6.29 17.78
C THR A 158 -5.85 7.59 18.57
N LYS A 159 -5.92 7.48 19.90
CA LYS A 159 -5.81 8.62 20.82
C LYS A 159 -4.42 9.24 20.79
#